data_33c429e177eb81acf8d095fbdff0d5dd
#
_entry.id   33c429e177eb81acf8d095fbdff0d5dd
#
_cell.length_a   1.000
_cell.length_b   1.000
_cell.length_c   1.000
_cell.angle_alpha   90.00
_cell.angle_beta   90.00
_cell.angle_gamma   90.00
#
_symmetry.space_group_name_H-M   'P 1'
#
loop_
_entity.id
_entity.type
_entity.pdbx_description
1 polymer ?
#
loop_
_entity_poly.entity_id
_entity_poly.type
_entity_poly.pdbx_seq_one_letter_code
_entity_poly.pdbx_strand_id
1 'polypeptide(L)'
;MIYYLRKAFPSLIVPLFCLLIALGLLMLGIADYQSRLDWAWSGLFFWIAVLILFVPILIRLLFDISRNERIGLILLSGIGIYMIKVLHSPVNFTLFDEFLHWRTAIDIVQHGRLYASNPMLTVSPLYPGMEIVTAALMQLGGMAIYPAGTLVVGAGRLVLVLGLYLVFEHFSESPRIGSIAAIMYAANSNFIFFDSQYSYESLALPLLVLALAMVAIGKMPTLLIMLTIISVPITHHLTGYALAVIIGLWSAFSLISRRHEWLPLAFWAIIATLANVGWSKFIGSVTQDYLGPVFQSGIADFANILKGEKQSRQLFTASNGFVAPLWERIDGLLGTGLIGLSLPLGWLQTWHNHRRNAFALTLALITTLFPASLLLRFTAHGWEIASRTSEFLFLGIAFTLAFSTEWALHLPFRFRRPIIVVTLTIIFTGALIAGFPGWARISGPYLVSADSRSIEAQGISDALWTKAWLMPHNRIAADRINRILTLTYGEQQPITVLNDMLEIGDVYNARVITQTELNLMDQLRVGYLVADKRLSLSLPLVNVYFEDDGDHLTPFAPELIAKFEGAPRLERIFDSGDISIYWFTKRLDF
;
A
#
# COMPACT_ATOMS: atom_id res chain seq x y z
N MET A 1 -9.85 -14.80 33.19
CA MET A 1 -11.16 -15.00 32.54
C MET A 1 -11.06 -16.01 31.38
N ILE A 2 -10.29 -15.78 30.32
CA ILE A 2 -10.17 -16.69 29.15
C ILE A 2 -9.71 -18.10 29.54
N TYR A 3 -8.78 -18.26 30.50
CA TYR A 3 -8.33 -19.55 30.99
C TYR A 3 -9.44 -20.39 31.66
N TYR A 4 -10.30 -19.74 32.47
CA TYR A 4 -11.44 -20.41 33.13
C TYR A 4 -12.54 -20.78 32.13
N LEU A 5 -12.82 -19.93 31.10
CA LEU A 5 -13.76 -20.23 30.03
C LEU A 5 -13.33 -21.44 29.20
N ARG A 6 -12.01 -21.59 28.92
CA ARG A 6 -11.49 -22.76 28.19
C ARG A 6 -11.74 -24.09 28.91
N LYS A 7 -11.61 -24.07 30.24
CA LYS A 7 -11.81 -25.29 31.06
C LYS A 7 -13.30 -25.67 31.17
N ALA A 8 -14.18 -24.66 31.20
CA ALA A 8 -15.62 -24.84 31.29
C ALA A 8 -16.31 -25.06 29.94
N PHE A 9 -15.86 -24.35 28.87
CA PHE A 9 -16.51 -24.35 27.56
C PHE A 9 -15.48 -24.25 26.43
N PRO A 10 -14.74 -25.29 26.11
CA PRO A 10 -13.69 -25.25 25.08
C PRO A 10 -14.24 -24.93 23.68
N SER A 11 -15.53 -25.21 23.41
CA SER A 11 -16.21 -24.89 22.15
C SER A 11 -16.57 -23.43 21.96
N LEU A 12 -16.52 -22.58 23.00
CA LEU A 12 -16.91 -21.16 22.96
C LEU A 12 -15.77 -20.19 22.63
N ILE A 13 -14.52 -20.64 22.59
CA ILE A 13 -13.36 -19.74 22.37
C ILE A 13 -13.39 -19.11 20.99
N VAL A 14 -13.59 -19.90 19.93
CA VAL A 14 -13.65 -19.38 18.56
C VAL A 14 -14.83 -18.42 18.37
N PRO A 15 -16.05 -18.77 18.79
CA PRO A 15 -17.17 -17.83 18.77
C PRO A 15 -16.89 -16.52 19.52
N LEU A 16 -16.19 -16.55 20.66
CA LEU A 16 -15.83 -15.34 21.40
C LEU A 16 -14.91 -14.43 20.60
N PHE A 17 -13.89 -14.98 19.91
CA PHE A 17 -13.01 -14.18 19.06
C PHE A 17 -13.74 -13.64 17.83
N CYS A 18 -14.63 -14.41 17.21
CA CYS A 18 -15.51 -13.92 16.16
C CYS A 18 -16.38 -12.73 16.63
N LEU A 19 -16.94 -12.83 17.85
CA LEU A 19 -17.71 -11.74 18.44
C LEU A 19 -16.85 -10.49 18.71
N LEU A 20 -15.62 -10.66 19.21
CA LEU A 20 -14.70 -9.53 19.41
C LEU A 20 -14.33 -8.86 18.09
N ILE A 21 -14.04 -9.63 17.04
CA ILE A 21 -13.80 -9.09 15.70
C ILE A 21 -15.04 -8.34 15.20
N ALA A 22 -16.23 -8.93 15.30
CA ALA A 22 -17.48 -8.27 14.89
C ALA A 22 -17.72 -6.96 15.65
N LEU A 23 -17.45 -6.92 16.95
CA LEU A 23 -17.52 -5.71 17.76
C LEU A 23 -16.50 -4.66 17.29
N GLY A 24 -15.23 -5.05 17.04
CA GLY A 24 -14.22 -4.15 16.50
C GLY A 24 -14.62 -3.58 15.15
N LEU A 25 -15.16 -4.40 14.24
CA LEU A 25 -15.63 -3.96 12.93
C LEU A 25 -16.86 -3.03 13.04
N LEU A 26 -17.78 -3.31 13.94
CA LEU A 26 -18.92 -2.42 14.21
C LEU A 26 -18.45 -1.05 14.71
N MET A 27 -17.55 -1.03 15.67
CA MET A 27 -16.98 0.22 16.20
C MET A 27 -16.20 0.99 15.12
N LEU A 28 -15.48 0.28 14.24
CA LEU A 28 -14.79 0.90 13.10
C LEU A 28 -15.78 1.54 12.13
N GLY A 29 -16.86 0.82 11.77
CA GLY A 29 -17.91 1.38 10.91
C GLY A 29 -18.61 2.60 11.53
N ILE A 30 -18.83 2.59 12.86
CA ILE A 30 -19.34 3.76 13.59
C ILE A 30 -18.33 4.91 13.53
N ALA A 31 -17.05 4.64 13.77
CA ALA A 31 -15.99 5.65 13.72
C ALA A 31 -15.93 6.33 12.34
N ASP A 32 -15.97 5.55 11.27
CA ASP A 32 -15.91 6.06 9.90
C ASP A 32 -17.19 6.85 9.54
N TYR A 33 -18.38 6.34 9.88
CA TYR A 33 -19.63 7.05 9.66
C TYR A 33 -19.67 8.39 10.40
N GLN A 34 -19.31 8.39 11.68
CA GLN A 34 -19.33 9.60 12.52
C GLN A 34 -18.26 10.61 12.11
N SER A 35 -17.12 10.13 11.60
CA SER A 35 -16.07 11.00 11.07
C SER A 35 -16.54 11.82 9.85
N ARG A 36 -17.41 11.26 9.01
CA ARG A 36 -18.04 12.00 7.89
C ARG A 36 -18.94 13.13 8.37
N LEU A 37 -19.45 13.05 9.62
CA LEU A 37 -20.25 14.07 10.29
C LEU A 37 -19.38 14.99 11.18
N ASP A 38 -18.06 14.94 11.04
CA ASP A 38 -17.07 15.72 11.82
C ASP A 38 -17.18 15.53 13.34
N TRP A 39 -17.53 14.30 13.77
CA TRP A 39 -17.67 14.00 15.19
C TRP A 39 -16.32 13.86 15.89
N ALA A 40 -16.10 14.63 16.96
CA ALA A 40 -14.81 14.75 17.65
C ALA A 40 -14.26 13.43 18.24
N TRP A 41 -15.12 12.45 18.52
CA TRP A 41 -14.72 11.17 19.14
C TRP A 41 -14.42 10.06 18.11
N SER A 42 -14.60 10.31 16.82
CA SER A 42 -14.40 9.32 15.76
C SER A 42 -13.01 8.68 15.81
N GLY A 43 -11.96 9.49 16.05
CA GLY A 43 -10.59 9.01 16.20
C GLY A 43 -10.40 8.07 17.40
N LEU A 44 -11.04 8.35 18.54
CA LEU A 44 -10.99 7.46 19.70
C LEU A 44 -11.67 6.11 19.40
N PHE A 45 -12.84 6.12 18.76
CA PHE A 45 -13.54 4.89 18.36
C PHE A 45 -12.72 4.07 17.37
N PHE A 46 -12.05 4.72 16.43
CA PHE A 46 -11.11 4.06 15.51
C PHE A 46 -10.01 3.32 16.28
N TRP A 47 -9.33 3.99 17.22
CA TRP A 47 -8.24 3.36 17.96
C TRP A 47 -8.73 2.24 18.87
N ILE A 48 -9.88 2.38 19.54
CA ILE A 48 -10.49 1.30 20.32
C ILE A 48 -10.81 0.11 19.41
N ALA A 49 -11.38 0.33 18.23
CA ALA A 49 -11.68 -0.71 17.26
C ALA A 49 -10.40 -1.47 16.84
N VAL A 50 -9.34 -0.74 16.45
CA VAL A 50 -8.04 -1.31 16.07
C VAL A 50 -7.45 -2.17 17.19
N LEU A 51 -7.51 -1.69 18.44
CA LEU A 51 -7.03 -2.44 19.61
C LEU A 51 -7.86 -3.70 19.87
N ILE A 52 -9.18 -3.65 19.69
CA ILE A 52 -10.06 -4.84 19.81
C ILE A 52 -9.73 -5.88 18.74
N LEU A 53 -9.41 -5.46 17.51
CA LEU A 53 -9.05 -6.36 16.42
C LEU A 53 -7.69 -7.06 16.65
N PHE A 54 -6.75 -6.40 17.30
CA PHE A 54 -5.36 -6.89 17.44
C PHE A 54 -5.05 -7.50 18.81
N VAL A 55 -5.29 -6.77 19.91
CA VAL A 55 -4.79 -7.12 21.25
C VAL A 55 -5.33 -8.43 21.79
N PRO A 56 -6.63 -8.76 21.72
CA PRO A 56 -7.14 -10.03 22.22
C PRO A 56 -6.50 -11.24 21.54
N ILE A 57 -6.30 -11.17 20.21
CA ILE A 57 -5.64 -12.22 19.45
C ILE A 57 -4.18 -12.33 19.87
N LEU A 58 -3.44 -11.23 19.94
CA LEU A 58 -2.06 -11.20 20.42
C LEU A 58 -1.93 -11.85 21.79
N ILE A 59 -2.76 -11.44 22.76
CA ILE A 59 -2.77 -12.04 24.11
C ILE A 59 -2.95 -13.56 24.01
N ARG A 60 -3.88 -14.03 23.21
CA ARG A 60 -4.20 -15.46 23.09
C ARG A 60 -3.04 -16.26 22.49
N LEU A 61 -2.34 -15.70 21.50
CA LEU A 61 -1.19 -16.33 20.84
C LEU A 61 0.03 -16.51 21.77
N LEU A 62 0.14 -15.72 22.86
CA LEU A 62 1.20 -15.85 23.86
C LEU A 62 0.99 -17.04 24.81
N PHE A 63 -0.16 -17.71 24.77
CA PHE A 63 -0.43 -18.90 25.58
C PHE A 63 -0.20 -20.19 24.81
N ASP A 64 -0.13 -21.32 25.55
CA ASP A 64 -0.07 -22.65 24.96
C ASP A 64 -1.46 -23.02 24.44
N ILE A 65 -1.62 -23.03 23.14
CA ILE A 65 -2.85 -23.33 22.41
C ILE A 65 -2.53 -24.29 21.27
N SER A 66 -3.56 -24.97 20.75
CA SER A 66 -3.39 -25.90 19.65
C SER A 66 -2.96 -25.18 18.36
N ARG A 67 -2.30 -25.91 17.47
CA ARG A 67 -1.90 -25.41 16.13
C ARG A 67 -3.11 -24.92 15.34
N ASN A 68 -4.22 -25.66 15.35
CA ASN A 68 -5.44 -25.29 14.63
C ASN A 68 -6.06 -24.01 15.17
N GLU A 69 -6.03 -23.80 16.50
CA GLU A 69 -6.50 -22.55 17.11
C GLU A 69 -5.63 -21.36 16.66
N ARG A 70 -4.29 -21.54 16.55
CA ARG A 70 -3.39 -20.50 16.04
C ARG A 70 -3.72 -20.11 14.60
N ILE A 71 -3.90 -21.12 13.72
CA ILE A 71 -4.30 -20.89 12.32
C ILE A 71 -5.60 -20.09 12.27
N GLY A 72 -6.63 -20.50 13.02
CA GLY A 72 -7.90 -19.79 13.07
C GLY A 72 -7.76 -18.32 13.52
N LEU A 73 -6.96 -18.07 14.56
CA LEU A 73 -6.71 -16.72 15.06
C LEU A 73 -5.94 -15.85 14.08
N ILE A 74 -4.94 -16.40 13.38
CA ILE A 74 -4.17 -15.68 12.36
C ILE A 74 -5.06 -15.33 11.16
N LEU A 75 -5.90 -16.24 10.71
CA LEU A 75 -6.86 -15.96 9.62
C LEU A 75 -7.89 -14.89 10.04
N LEU A 76 -8.43 -15.00 11.27
CA LEU A 76 -9.34 -13.98 11.82
C LEU A 76 -8.67 -12.61 11.94
N SER A 77 -7.40 -12.56 12.38
CA SER A 77 -6.62 -11.32 12.43
C SER A 77 -6.40 -10.74 11.04
N GLY A 78 -6.02 -11.58 10.07
CA GLY A 78 -5.79 -11.16 8.69
C GLY A 78 -7.02 -10.49 8.06
N ILE A 79 -8.18 -11.10 8.18
CA ILE A 79 -9.45 -10.55 7.69
C ILE A 79 -9.87 -9.33 8.52
N GLY A 80 -9.81 -9.40 9.86
CA GLY A 80 -10.21 -8.29 10.73
C GLY A 80 -9.42 -7.02 10.45
N ILE A 81 -8.11 -7.13 10.27
CA ILE A 81 -7.25 -6.00 9.93
C ILE A 81 -7.48 -5.53 8.47
N TYR A 82 -7.69 -6.44 7.52
CA TYR A 82 -8.04 -6.07 6.14
C TYR A 82 -9.34 -5.26 6.06
N MET A 83 -10.32 -5.63 6.89
CA MET A 83 -11.60 -4.91 6.94
C MET A 83 -11.47 -3.46 7.41
N ILE A 84 -10.35 -3.03 8.01
CA ILE A 84 -10.08 -1.62 8.33
C ILE A 84 -10.10 -0.80 7.04
N LYS A 85 -9.36 -1.25 6.00
CA LYS A 85 -9.35 -0.58 4.69
C LYS A 85 -10.69 -0.69 3.97
N VAL A 86 -11.34 -1.84 4.01
CA VAL A 86 -12.63 -2.05 3.32
C VAL A 86 -13.73 -1.17 3.92
N LEU A 87 -13.82 -1.05 5.25
CA LEU A 87 -14.82 -0.20 5.90
C LEU A 87 -14.52 1.29 5.78
N HIS A 88 -13.25 1.66 5.59
CA HIS A 88 -12.87 3.04 5.26
C HIS A 88 -13.50 3.50 3.93
N SER A 89 -13.65 2.60 2.96
CA SER A 89 -14.20 2.87 1.63
C SER A 89 -15.06 1.68 1.16
N PRO A 90 -16.31 1.52 1.68
CA PRO A 90 -17.06 0.28 1.52
C PRO A 90 -17.78 0.12 0.18
N VAL A 91 -17.87 1.17 -0.64
CA VAL A 91 -18.67 1.18 -1.87
C VAL A 91 -17.86 1.42 -3.15
N ASN A 92 -16.66 2.02 -3.04
CA ASN A 92 -15.81 2.37 -4.16
C ASN A 92 -14.34 2.46 -3.75
N PHE A 93 -13.44 2.43 -4.71
CA PHE A 93 -12.03 2.74 -4.49
C PHE A 93 -11.84 4.22 -4.17
N THR A 94 -10.86 4.54 -3.33
CA THR A 94 -10.59 5.92 -2.89
C THR A 94 -9.11 6.25 -2.77
N LEU A 95 -8.21 5.26 -2.82
CA LEU A 95 -6.77 5.49 -2.84
C LEU A 95 -6.29 5.66 -4.29
N PHE A 96 -5.31 6.53 -4.50
CA PHE A 96 -4.88 6.96 -5.83
C PHE A 96 -4.49 5.79 -6.75
N ASP A 97 -3.65 4.88 -6.29
CA ASP A 97 -3.18 3.75 -7.09
C ASP A 97 -4.31 2.80 -7.52
N GLU A 98 -5.37 2.69 -6.70
CA GLU A 98 -6.52 1.84 -7.02
C GLU A 98 -7.18 2.23 -8.36
N PHE A 99 -7.23 3.53 -8.67
CA PHE A 99 -7.79 4.02 -9.94
C PHE A 99 -6.90 3.69 -11.14
N LEU A 100 -5.59 3.70 -10.94
CA LEU A 100 -4.64 3.36 -11.99
C LEU A 100 -4.75 1.89 -12.41
N HIS A 101 -4.85 1.00 -11.42
CA HIS A 101 -5.08 -0.43 -11.65
C HIS A 101 -6.50 -0.75 -12.12
N TRP A 102 -7.49 0.01 -11.65
CA TRP A 102 -8.85 -0.07 -12.16
C TRP A 102 -8.89 0.17 -13.67
N ARG A 103 -8.24 1.23 -14.16
CA ARG A 103 -8.20 1.52 -15.60
C ARG A 103 -7.65 0.35 -16.39
N THR A 104 -6.52 -0.22 -15.98
CA THR A 104 -5.92 -1.38 -16.65
C THR A 104 -6.87 -2.60 -16.66
N ALA A 105 -7.56 -2.88 -15.55
CA ALA A 105 -8.49 -4.00 -15.48
C ALA A 105 -9.70 -3.81 -16.39
N ILE A 106 -10.27 -2.61 -16.46
CA ILE A 106 -11.39 -2.29 -17.37
C ILE A 106 -10.95 -2.38 -18.83
N ASP A 107 -9.77 -1.88 -19.17
CA ASP A 107 -9.23 -1.99 -20.54
C ASP A 107 -9.07 -3.46 -20.98
N ILE A 108 -8.67 -4.37 -20.07
CA ILE A 108 -8.63 -5.81 -20.34
C ILE A 108 -10.05 -6.35 -20.62
N VAL A 109 -11.04 -5.98 -19.81
CA VAL A 109 -12.42 -6.43 -19.96
C VAL A 109 -13.05 -5.92 -21.27
N GLN A 110 -12.85 -4.63 -21.60
CA GLN A 110 -13.44 -3.98 -22.75
C GLN A 110 -12.82 -4.40 -24.08
N HIS A 111 -11.48 -4.52 -24.11
CA HIS A 111 -10.76 -4.82 -25.35
C HIS A 111 -10.46 -6.30 -25.56
N GLY A 112 -10.63 -7.15 -24.53
CA GLY A 112 -10.31 -8.57 -24.59
C GLY A 112 -8.82 -8.87 -24.82
N ARG A 113 -7.93 -7.91 -24.53
CA ARG A 113 -6.49 -8.03 -24.74
C ARG A 113 -5.69 -7.41 -23.61
N LEU A 114 -4.46 -7.92 -23.40
CA LEU A 114 -3.49 -7.37 -22.47
C LEU A 114 -2.70 -6.22 -23.10
N TYR A 115 -1.99 -5.49 -22.27
CA TYR A 115 -1.01 -4.46 -22.65
C TYR A 115 -1.62 -3.23 -23.37
N ALA A 116 -2.89 -2.91 -23.10
CA ALA A 116 -3.46 -1.64 -23.52
C ALA A 116 -2.77 -0.48 -22.76
N SER A 117 -2.44 0.61 -23.43
CA SER A 117 -1.74 1.73 -22.80
C SER A 117 -2.59 2.39 -21.72
N ASN A 118 -2.05 2.52 -20.52
CA ASN A 118 -2.64 3.28 -19.42
C ASN A 118 -2.00 4.67 -19.37
N PRO A 119 -2.76 5.76 -19.59
CA PRO A 119 -2.20 7.10 -19.71
C PRO A 119 -1.61 7.66 -18.41
N MET A 120 -1.96 7.11 -17.25
CA MET A 120 -1.49 7.58 -15.96
C MET A 120 -0.46 6.66 -15.29
N LEU A 121 -0.35 5.39 -15.71
CA LEU A 121 0.62 4.44 -15.18
C LEU A 121 1.03 3.46 -16.27
N THR A 122 2.00 3.85 -17.09
CA THR A 122 2.46 3.07 -18.25
C THR A 122 3.00 1.68 -17.89
N VAL A 123 3.47 1.49 -16.65
CA VAL A 123 3.98 0.20 -16.17
C VAL A 123 2.87 -0.77 -15.72
N SER A 124 1.69 -0.30 -15.29
CA SER A 124 0.61 -1.18 -14.82
C SER A 124 0.18 -2.23 -15.86
N PRO A 125 -0.06 -1.91 -17.13
CA PRO A 125 -0.42 -2.91 -18.13
C PRO A 125 0.65 -3.97 -18.38
N LEU A 126 1.91 -3.68 -18.03
CA LEU A 126 3.05 -4.59 -18.23
C LEU A 126 3.18 -5.62 -17.11
N TYR A 127 2.46 -5.44 -16.01
CA TYR A 127 2.41 -6.33 -14.84
C TYR A 127 0.96 -6.71 -14.50
N PRO A 128 0.23 -7.36 -15.42
CA PRO A 128 -1.23 -7.48 -15.36
C PRO A 128 -1.74 -8.61 -14.45
N GLY A 129 -0.90 -9.17 -13.58
CA GLY A 129 -1.26 -10.36 -12.79
C GLY A 129 -2.52 -10.18 -11.93
N MET A 130 -2.66 -9.04 -11.24
CA MET A 130 -3.84 -8.74 -10.43
C MET A 130 -5.05 -8.42 -11.31
N GLU A 131 -4.85 -7.63 -12.34
CA GLU A 131 -5.90 -7.17 -13.26
C GLU A 131 -6.50 -8.31 -14.07
N ILE A 132 -5.70 -9.32 -14.47
CA ILE A 132 -6.20 -10.54 -15.13
C ILE A 132 -7.15 -11.30 -14.21
N VAL A 133 -6.77 -11.51 -12.95
CA VAL A 133 -7.61 -12.24 -11.99
C VAL A 133 -8.90 -11.46 -11.73
N THR A 134 -8.81 -10.15 -11.59
CA THR A 134 -9.97 -9.27 -11.40
C THR A 134 -10.88 -9.28 -12.62
N ALA A 135 -10.33 -9.13 -13.82
CA ALA A 135 -11.08 -9.20 -15.08
C ALA A 135 -11.79 -10.54 -15.26
N ALA A 136 -11.13 -11.64 -14.89
CA ALA A 136 -11.75 -12.97 -14.89
C ALA A 136 -12.96 -13.05 -13.95
N LEU A 137 -12.86 -12.52 -12.72
CA LEU A 137 -13.98 -12.46 -11.78
C LEU A 137 -15.11 -11.56 -12.30
N MET A 138 -14.79 -10.44 -12.92
CA MET A 138 -15.79 -9.56 -13.54
C MET A 138 -16.55 -10.28 -14.66
N GLN A 139 -15.85 -10.94 -15.59
CA GLN A 139 -16.45 -11.59 -16.73
C GLN A 139 -17.20 -12.87 -16.38
N LEU A 140 -16.62 -13.72 -15.53
CA LEU A 140 -17.22 -15.00 -15.15
C LEU A 140 -18.30 -14.86 -14.07
N GLY A 141 -18.13 -13.92 -13.15
CA GLY A 141 -19.02 -13.70 -12.02
C GLY A 141 -20.04 -12.58 -12.22
N GLY A 142 -19.96 -11.81 -13.30
CA GLY A 142 -20.80 -10.61 -13.50
C GLY A 142 -20.59 -9.51 -12.47
N MET A 143 -19.42 -9.48 -11.82
CA MET A 143 -19.12 -8.56 -10.73
C MET A 143 -18.65 -7.19 -11.27
N ALA A 144 -19.02 -6.12 -10.59
CA ALA A 144 -18.39 -4.82 -10.82
C ALA A 144 -16.93 -4.83 -10.33
N ILE A 145 -16.13 -3.87 -10.81
CA ILE A 145 -14.69 -3.80 -10.53
C ILE A 145 -14.36 -3.73 -9.03
N TYR A 146 -15.09 -2.90 -8.26
CA TYR A 146 -14.83 -2.72 -6.84
C TYR A 146 -14.99 -4.03 -6.03
N PRO A 147 -16.15 -4.75 -6.07
CA PRO A 147 -16.27 -6.02 -5.35
C PRO A 147 -15.31 -7.10 -5.89
N ALA A 148 -15.04 -7.15 -7.20
CA ALA A 148 -14.10 -8.11 -7.77
C ALA A 148 -12.67 -7.86 -7.25
N GLY A 149 -12.17 -6.61 -7.31
CA GLY A 149 -10.86 -6.24 -6.81
C GLY A 149 -10.73 -6.44 -5.30
N THR A 150 -11.73 -6.02 -4.52
CA THR A 150 -11.77 -6.23 -3.06
C THR A 150 -11.71 -7.72 -2.70
N LEU A 151 -12.38 -8.58 -3.45
CA LEU A 151 -12.35 -10.03 -3.24
C LEU A 151 -10.97 -10.62 -3.56
N VAL A 152 -10.32 -10.17 -4.64
CA VAL A 152 -8.95 -10.61 -5.01
C VAL A 152 -7.95 -10.25 -3.91
N VAL A 153 -7.96 -8.99 -3.45
CA VAL A 153 -7.07 -8.53 -2.40
C VAL A 153 -7.36 -9.25 -1.08
N GLY A 154 -8.63 -9.43 -0.71
CA GLY A 154 -9.03 -10.16 0.51
C GLY A 154 -8.60 -11.63 0.50
N ALA A 155 -8.73 -12.32 -0.64
CA ALA A 155 -8.22 -13.69 -0.80
C ALA A 155 -6.69 -13.72 -0.71
N GLY A 156 -6.01 -12.77 -1.36
CA GLY A 156 -4.56 -12.59 -1.23
C GLY A 156 -4.14 -12.39 0.23
N ARG A 157 -4.89 -11.59 1.00
CA ARG A 157 -4.62 -11.37 2.43
C ARG A 157 -4.67 -12.65 3.27
N LEU A 158 -5.64 -13.53 3.01
CA LEU A 158 -5.70 -14.82 3.69
C LEU A 158 -4.51 -15.72 3.33
N VAL A 159 -4.14 -15.76 2.04
CA VAL A 159 -2.95 -16.50 1.57
C VAL A 159 -1.69 -15.94 2.23
N LEU A 160 -1.54 -14.61 2.32
CA LEU A 160 -0.40 -13.95 2.93
C LEU A 160 -0.24 -14.35 4.40
N VAL A 161 -1.26 -14.16 5.23
CA VAL A 161 -1.13 -14.40 6.69
C VAL A 161 -0.98 -15.88 7.02
N LEU A 162 -1.64 -16.77 6.27
CA LEU A 162 -1.48 -18.22 6.41
C LEU A 162 -0.09 -18.66 5.95
N GLY A 163 0.37 -18.16 4.80
CA GLY A 163 1.69 -18.47 4.27
C GLY A 163 2.80 -18.01 5.21
N LEU A 164 2.71 -16.78 5.75
CA LEU A 164 3.64 -16.28 6.77
C LEU A 164 3.69 -17.20 7.99
N TYR A 165 2.52 -17.59 8.52
CA TYR A 165 2.46 -18.51 9.64
C TYR A 165 3.18 -19.83 9.32
N LEU A 166 2.88 -20.45 8.16
CA LEU A 166 3.46 -21.73 7.76
C LEU A 166 4.98 -21.65 7.56
N VAL A 167 5.47 -20.58 6.92
CA VAL A 167 6.91 -20.34 6.75
C VAL A 167 7.60 -20.16 8.10
N PHE A 168 7.08 -19.29 8.94
CA PHE A 168 7.70 -19.01 10.24
C PHE A 168 7.61 -20.19 11.22
N GLU A 169 6.49 -20.95 11.21
CA GLU A 169 6.36 -22.19 11.97
C GLU A 169 7.38 -23.23 11.51
N HIS A 170 7.53 -23.41 10.19
CA HIS A 170 8.46 -24.40 9.63
C HIS A 170 9.91 -24.14 10.05
N PHE A 171 10.36 -22.87 9.94
CA PHE A 171 11.76 -22.53 10.22
C PHE A 171 12.06 -22.29 11.70
N SER A 172 11.09 -21.94 12.52
CA SER A 172 11.26 -21.85 13.98
C SER A 172 11.02 -23.16 14.71
N GLU A 173 10.46 -24.16 14.02
CA GLU A 173 10.00 -25.42 14.62
C GLU A 173 9.01 -25.21 15.78
N SER A 174 8.36 -24.05 15.84
CA SER A 174 7.48 -23.63 16.93
C SER A 174 6.20 -22.96 16.40
N PRO A 175 5.01 -23.59 16.61
CA PRO A 175 3.73 -22.96 16.26
C PRO A 175 3.51 -21.61 16.97
N ARG A 176 4.08 -21.42 18.17
CA ARG A 176 3.99 -20.17 18.93
C ARG A 176 4.80 -19.06 18.27
N ILE A 177 6.09 -19.31 17.99
CA ILE A 177 6.94 -18.34 17.28
C ILE A 177 6.35 -18.01 15.92
N GLY A 178 5.92 -19.01 15.14
CA GLY A 178 5.28 -18.82 13.85
C GLY A 178 4.06 -17.90 13.92
N SER A 179 3.19 -18.09 14.91
CA SER A 179 1.98 -17.26 15.05
C SER A 179 2.28 -15.84 15.55
N ILE A 180 3.25 -15.67 16.46
CA ILE A 180 3.68 -14.33 16.91
C ILE A 180 4.33 -13.58 15.74
N ALA A 181 5.20 -14.22 14.97
CA ALA A 181 5.80 -13.61 13.80
C ALA A 181 4.74 -13.20 12.75
N ALA A 182 3.79 -14.08 12.46
CA ALA A 182 2.73 -13.79 11.48
C ALA A 182 1.85 -12.61 11.89
N ILE A 183 1.46 -12.49 13.18
CA ILE A 183 0.68 -11.32 13.63
C ILE A 183 1.54 -10.05 13.71
N MET A 184 2.83 -10.17 14.03
CA MET A 184 3.74 -9.03 14.08
C MET A 184 4.15 -8.51 12.69
N TYR A 185 3.95 -9.30 11.63
CA TYR A 185 4.06 -8.77 10.27
C TYR A 185 3.05 -7.65 10.01
N ALA A 186 1.90 -7.64 10.69
CA ALA A 186 0.95 -6.55 10.63
C ALA A 186 1.47 -5.21 11.20
N ALA A 187 2.62 -5.21 11.88
CA ALA A 187 3.35 -4.00 12.26
C ALA A 187 4.22 -3.43 11.13
N ASN A 188 4.16 -3.96 9.91
CA ASN A 188 4.61 -3.27 8.72
C ASN A 188 3.72 -2.04 8.47
N SER A 189 4.34 -0.87 8.28
CA SER A 189 3.63 0.40 8.06
C SER A 189 2.69 0.38 6.86
N ASN A 190 2.96 -0.46 5.86
CA ASN A 190 2.15 -0.60 4.65
C ASN A 190 0.97 -1.58 4.82
N PHE A 191 1.02 -2.48 5.79
CA PHE A 191 0.13 -3.64 5.88
C PHE A 191 -1.37 -3.31 5.89
N ILE A 192 -1.79 -2.26 6.61
CA ILE A 192 -3.23 -1.99 6.83
C ILE A 192 -3.88 -1.30 5.63
N PHE A 193 -3.18 -0.34 5.01
CA PHE A 193 -3.73 0.46 3.91
C PHE A 193 -3.06 0.16 2.58
N PHE A 194 -1.75 0.36 2.45
CA PHE A 194 -1.04 0.22 1.19
C PHE A 194 -1.10 -1.21 0.63
N ASP A 195 -0.73 -2.22 1.43
CA ASP A 195 -0.83 -3.64 1.00
C ASP A 195 -2.27 -4.18 0.99
N SER A 196 -3.28 -3.34 1.28
CA SER A 196 -4.69 -3.68 1.29
C SER A 196 -5.49 -2.96 0.21
N GLN A 197 -4.86 -2.05 -0.54
CA GLN A 197 -5.48 -1.36 -1.66
C GLN A 197 -5.51 -2.25 -2.91
N TYR A 198 -6.32 -1.88 -3.89
CA TYR A 198 -6.35 -2.53 -5.18
C TYR A 198 -5.14 -2.11 -6.03
N SER A 199 -3.99 -2.74 -5.73
CA SER A 199 -2.71 -2.54 -6.42
C SER A 199 -1.97 -3.87 -6.58
N TYR A 200 -1.11 -3.98 -7.55
CA TYR A 200 -0.44 -5.24 -7.91
C TYR A 200 0.40 -5.83 -6.76
N GLU A 201 0.94 -5.02 -5.85
CA GLU A 201 1.67 -5.48 -4.67
C GLU A 201 0.81 -6.30 -3.74
N SER A 202 -0.48 -5.94 -3.59
CA SER A 202 -1.45 -6.63 -2.72
C SER A 202 -1.72 -8.08 -3.13
N LEU A 203 -1.43 -8.47 -4.38
CA LEU A 203 -1.47 -9.86 -4.84
C LEU A 203 -0.07 -10.47 -4.94
N ALA A 204 0.95 -9.70 -5.37
CA ALA A 204 2.30 -10.22 -5.57
C ALA A 204 2.96 -10.67 -4.25
N LEU A 205 2.74 -9.93 -3.16
CA LEU A 205 3.28 -10.27 -1.83
C LEU A 205 2.72 -11.60 -1.29
N PRO A 206 1.40 -11.88 -1.32
CA PRO A 206 0.87 -13.21 -1.07
C PRO A 206 1.49 -14.33 -1.92
N LEU A 207 1.71 -14.07 -3.21
CA LEU A 207 2.33 -15.05 -4.12
C LEU A 207 3.81 -15.29 -3.76
N LEU A 208 4.57 -14.26 -3.37
CA LEU A 208 5.93 -14.38 -2.86
C LEU A 208 5.97 -15.30 -1.63
N VAL A 209 5.12 -15.02 -0.64
CA VAL A 209 5.08 -15.81 0.60
C VAL A 209 4.60 -17.24 0.34
N LEU A 210 3.65 -17.43 -0.58
CA LEU A 210 3.23 -18.75 -1.03
C LEU A 210 4.37 -19.52 -1.70
N ALA A 211 5.15 -18.86 -2.58
CA ALA A 211 6.32 -19.47 -3.22
C ALA A 211 7.37 -19.90 -2.17
N LEU A 212 7.67 -19.03 -1.20
CA LEU A 212 8.58 -19.36 -0.09
C LEU A 212 8.06 -20.55 0.74
N ALA A 213 6.76 -20.60 1.04
CA ALA A 213 6.15 -21.71 1.78
C ALA A 213 6.24 -23.04 0.99
N MET A 214 5.96 -23.00 -0.31
CA MET A 214 6.02 -24.18 -1.16
C MET A 214 7.46 -24.71 -1.32
N VAL A 215 8.43 -23.82 -1.50
CA VAL A 215 9.87 -24.17 -1.55
C VAL A 215 10.32 -24.74 -0.21
N ALA A 216 9.91 -24.15 0.92
CA ALA A 216 10.26 -24.60 2.26
C ALA A 216 9.72 -26.00 2.59
N ILE A 217 8.45 -26.25 2.26
CA ILE A 217 7.80 -27.54 2.55
C ILE A 217 8.34 -28.65 1.63
N GLY A 218 8.69 -28.32 0.39
CA GLY A 218 9.34 -29.23 -0.58
C GLY A 218 8.51 -30.45 -1.01
N LYS A 219 7.23 -30.49 -0.69
CA LYS A 219 6.31 -31.63 -0.97
C LYS A 219 5.33 -31.35 -2.13
N MET A 220 5.41 -30.15 -2.71
CA MET A 220 4.53 -29.74 -3.80
C MET A 220 5.10 -30.14 -5.17
N PRO A 221 4.25 -30.35 -6.18
CA PRO A 221 4.71 -30.61 -7.54
C PRO A 221 5.62 -29.48 -8.04
N THR A 222 6.75 -29.85 -8.64
CA THR A 222 7.75 -28.89 -9.17
C THR A 222 7.14 -27.86 -10.10
N LEU A 223 6.21 -28.28 -10.98
CA LEU A 223 5.49 -27.39 -11.88
C LEU A 223 4.69 -26.31 -11.14
N LEU A 224 4.03 -26.67 -10.04
CA LEU A 224 3.23 -25.72 -9.26
C LEU A 224 4.12 -24.68 -8.57
N ILE A 225 5.26 -25.11 -8.00
CA ILE A 225 6.26 -24.18 -7.42
C ILE A 225 6.77 -23.24 -8.51
N MET A 226 7.12 -23.77 -9.69
CA MET A 226 7.65 -22.98 -10.81
C MET A 226 6.61 -21.95 -11.29
N LEU A 227 5.35 -22.35 -11.49
CA LEU A 227 4.27 -21.45 -11.89
C LEU A 227 4.04 -20.34 -10.86
N THR A 228 4.08 -20.68 -9.55
CA THR A 228 3.95 -19.69 -8.49
C THR A 228 5.13 -18.70 -8.48
N ILE A 229 6.37 -19.17 -8.64
CA ILE A 229 7.55 -18.30 -8.73
C ILE A 229 7.45 -17.36 -9.93
N ILE A 230 7.03 -17.87 -11.10
CA ILE A 230 6.92 -17.07 -12.34
C ILE A 230 5.76 -16.06 -12.23
N SER A 231 4.67 -16.37 -11.53
CA SER A 231 3.55 -15.45 -11.38
C SER A 231 3.90 -14.19 -10.58
N VAL A 232 4.91 -14.24 -9.70
CA VAL A 232 5.32 -13.06 -8.90
C VAL A 232 5.83 -11.91 -9.78
N PRO A 233 6.85 -12.07 -10.65
CA PRO A 233 7.30 -10.98 -11.51
C PRO A 233 6.28 -10.55 -12.57
N ILE A 234 5.35 -11.43 -12.98
CA ILE A 234 4.23 -11.08 -13.87
C ILE A 234 3.26 -10.13 -13.16
N THR A 235 3.15 -10.26 -11.83
CA THR A 235 2.25 -9.43 -11.02
C THR A 235 2.94 -8.14 -10.57
N HIS A 236 4.19 -8.20 -10.08
CA HIS A 236 4.91 -7.01 -9.61
C HIS A 236 6.44 -7.18 -9.69
N HIS A 237 7.09 -6.22 -10.32
CA HIS A 237 8.53 -6.26 -10.58
C HIS A 237 9.37 -6.29 -9.29
N LEU A 238 9.10 -5.38 -8.34
CA LEU A 238 9.90 -5.25 -7.11
C LEU A 238 9.78 -6.51 -6.23
N THR A 239 8.57 -7.05 -6.09
CA THR A 239 8.32 -8.32 -5.38
C THR A 239 9.03 -9.50 -6.04
N GLY A 240 9.12 -9.50 -7.39
CA GLY A 240 9.88 -10.51 -8.14
C GLY A 240 11.38 -10.45 -7.82
N TYR A 241 11.98 -9.26 -7.77
CA TYR A 241 13.38 -9.10 -7.35
C TYR A 241 13.60 -9.52 -5.90
N ALA A 242 12.69 -9.13 -4.99
CA ALA A 242 12.76 -9.53 -3.59
C ALA A 242 12.72 -11.06 -3.42
N LEU A 243 11.84 -11.75 -4.13
CA LEU A 243 11.77 -13.22 -4.12
C LEU A 243 13.11 -13.86 -4.57
N ALA A 244 13.67 -13.39 -5.69
CA ALA A 244 14.95 -13.89 -6.20
C ALA A 244 16.09 -13.68 -5.20
N VAL A 245 16.17 -12.49 -4.58
CA VAL A 245 17.17 -12.16 -3.56
C VAL A 245 16.99 -13.04 -2.32
N ILE A 246 15.77 -13.20 -1.79
CA ILE A 246 15.51 -14.00 -0.59
C ILE A 246 15.91 -15.46 -0.82
N ILE A 247 15.49 -16.10 -1.94
CA ILE A 247 15.85 -17.49 -2.24
C ILE A 247 17.35 -17.60 -2.50
N GLY A 248 17.95 -16.62 -3.18
CA GLY A 248 19.39 -16.58 -3.46
C GLY A 248 20.24 -16.52 -2.18
N LEU A 249 19.88 -15.63 -1.23
CA LEU A 249 20.53 -15.55 0.08
C LEU A 249 20.32 -16.83 0.88
N TRP A 250 19.12 -17.39 0.85
CA TRP A 250 18.84 -18.67 1.50
C TRP A 250 19.70 -19.80 0.92
N SER A 251 19.84 -19.88 -0.40
CA SER A 251 20.75 -20.83 -1.05
C SER A 251 22.21 -20.63 -0.62
N ALA A 252 22.68 -19.37 -0.60
CA ALA A 252 24.04 -19.04 -0.21
C ALA A 252 24.34 -19.44 1.25
N PHE A 253 23.44 -19.13 2.19
CA PHE A 253 23.60 -19.56 3.58
C PHE A 253 23.51 -21.08 3.73
N SER A 254 22.70 -21.77 2.92
CA SER A 254 22.65 -23.24 2.90
C SER A 254 23.96 -23.83 2.42
N LEU A 255 24.59 -23.23 1.41
CA LEU A 255 25.91 -23.63 0.91
C LEU A 255 27.00 -23.41 1.96
N ILE A 256 27.06 -22.23 2.59
CA ILE A 256 28.03 -21.90 3.66
C ILE A 256 27.87 -22.88 4.85
N SER A 257 26.63 -23.23 5.18
CA SER A 257 26.31 -24.19 6.24
C SER A 257 26.50 -25.66 5.83
N ARG A 258 27.00 -25.93 4.61
CA ARG A 258 27.22 -27.27 4.02
C ARG A 258 25.95 -28.14 4.05
N ARG A 259 24.77 -27.55 3.79
CA ARG A 259 23.49 -28.25 3.71
C ARG A 259 23.24 -28.75 2.27
N HIS A 260 22.71 -29.95 2.13
CA HIS A 260 22.39 -30.51 0.80
C HIS A 260 21.29 -29.73 0.06
N GLU A 261 20.50 -28.93 0.78
CA GLU A 261 19.40 -28.12 0.25
C GLU A 261 19.87 -26.95 -0.65
N TRP A 262 21.16 -26.58 -0.64
CA TRP A 262 21.63 -25.41 -1.39
C TRP A 262 21.40 -25.53 -2.90
N LEU A 263 21.53 -26.74 -3.48
CA LEU A 263 21.42 -26.94 -4.92
C LEU A 263 19.96 -26.81 -5.42
N PRO A 264 18.95 -27.46 -4.81
CA PRO A 264 17.55 -27.14 -5.11
C PRO A 264 17.19 -25.67 -4.92
N LEU A 265 17.71 -25.02 -3.87
CA LEU A 265 17.46 -23.58 -3.63
C LEU A 265 18.11 -22.71 -4.70
N ALA A 266 19.35 -23.03 -5.15
CA ALA A 266 20.00 -22.36 -6.26
C ALA A 266 19.19 -22.48 -7.55
N PHE A 267 18.63 -23.67 -7.83
CA PHE A 267 17.73 -23.86 -8.96
C PHE A 267 16.53 -22.92 -8.91
N TRP A 268 15.82 -22.83 -7.77
CA TRP A 268 14.69 -21.91 -7.61
C TRP A 268 15.09 -20.43 -7.66
N ALA A 269 16.26 -20.06 -7.11
CA ALA A 269 16.79 -18.72 -7.23
C ALA A 269 17.09 -18.34 -8.70
N ILE A 270 17.65 -19.27 -9.47
CA ILE A 270 17.88 -19.08 -10.91
C ILE A 270 16.55 -18.91 -11.65
N ILE A 271 15.55 -19.76 -11.40
CA ILE A 271 14.23 -19.64 -12.03
C ILE A 271 13.60 -18.28 -11.69
N ALA A 272 13.61 -17.86 -10.42
CA ALA A 272 13.08 -16.56 -9.99
C ALA A 272 13.82 -15.40 -10.66
N THR A 273 15.16 -15.47 -10.75
CA THR A 273 15.98 -14.44 -11.41
C THR A 273 15.70 -14.38 -12.90
N LEU A 274 15.68 -15.53 -13.59
CA LEU A 274 15.41 -15.59 -15.03
C LEU A 274 14.00 -15.12 -15.37
N ALA A 275 13.01 -15.52 -14.58
CA ALA A 275 11.63 -15.06 -14.75
C ALA A 275 11.53 -13.53 -14.61
N ASN A 276 12.16 -12.96 -13.57
CA ASN A 276 12.08 -11.53 -13.30
C ASN A 276 12.87 -10.70 -14.34
N VAL A 277 14.12 -11.09 -14.62
CA VAL A 277 14.96 -10.40 -15.62
C VAL A 277 14.36 -10.57 -17.03
N GLY A 278 13.87 -11.77 -17.35
CA GLY A 278 13.21 -12.03 -18.64
C GLY A 278 11.96 -11.18 -18.79
N TRP A 279 11.07 -11.18 -17.80
CA TRP A 279 9.86 -10.35 -17.85
C TRP A 279 10.19 -8.86 -17.99
N SER A 280 11.07 -8.34 -17.14
CA SER A 280 11.50 -6.94 -17.18
C SER A 280 12.14 -6.54 -18.50
N LYS A 281 12.87 -7.44 -19.15
CA LYS A 281 13.58 -7.17 -20.42
C LYS A 281 12.67 -7.24 -21.64
N PHE A 282 11.75 -8.23 -21.69
CA PHE A 282 10.95 -8.49 -22.89
C PHE A 282 9.58 -7.81 -22.85
N ILE A 283 9.00 -7.59 -21.66
CA ILE A 283 7.66 -7.00 -21.49
C ILE A 283 7.78 -5.65 -20.77
N GLY A 284 8.43 -5.63 -19.61
CA GLY A 284 8.50 -4.47 -18.71
C GLY A 284 9.72 -3.57 -18.96
N SER A 285 10.18 -3.37 -20.19
CA SER A 285 11.40 -2.59 -20.49
C SER A 285 11.41 -1.17 -19.93
N VAL A 286 10.23 -0.52 -19.89
CA VAL A 286 10.03 0.83 -19.31
C VAL A 286 10.23 0.86 -17.78
N THR A 287 10.20 -0.27 -17.11
CA THR A 287 10.31 -0.33 -15.63
C THR A 287 11.67 0.15 -15.13
N GLN A 288 12.73 -0.06 -15.89
CA GLN A 288 14.07 0.39 -15.52
C GLN A 288 14.17 1.92 -15.55
N ASP A 289 13.52 2.56 -16.53
CA ASP A 289 13.45 4.01 -16.65
C ASP A 289 12.57 4.62 -15.55
N TYR A 290 11.58 3.87 -15.07
CA TYR A 290 10.71 4.26 -13.94
C TYR A 290 11.42 4.15 -12.58
N LEU A 291 12.12 3.05 -12.30
CA LEU A 291 12.75 2.81 -11.00
C LEU A 291 14.12 3.49 -10.85
N GLY A 292 14.89 3.56 -11.92
CA GLY A 292 16.27 4.08 -11.89
C GLY A 292 16.38 5.48 -11.28
N PRO A 293 15.60 6.48 -11.73
CA PRO A 293 15.61 7.83 -11.18
C PRO A 293 15.25 7.89 -9.69
N VAL A 294 14.29 7.10 -9.22
CA VAL A 294 13.87 7.09 -7.81
C VAL A 294 15.02 6.65 -6.91
N PHE A 295 15.73 5.58 -7.27
CA PHE A 295 16.88 5.10 -6.51
C PHE A 295 18.04 6.09 -6.53
N GLN A 296 18.37 6.65 -7.71
CA GLN A 296 19.45 7.64 -7.84
C GLN A 296 19.16 8.91 -7.05
N SER A 297 17.95 9.44 -7.15
CA SER A 297 17.51 10.62 -6.41
C SER A 297 17.52 10.39 -4.90
N GLY A 298 17.07 9.22 -4.43
CA GLY A 298 17.08 8.89 -3.00
C GLY A 298 18.48 8.85 -2.40
N ILE A 299 19.46 8.28 -3.13
CA ILE A 299 20.87 8.25 -2.72
C ILE A 299 21.48 9.66 -2.76
N ALA A 300 21.20 10.42 -3.82
CA ALA A 300 21.70 11.80 -3.96
C ALA A 300 21.13 12.70 -2.85
N ASP A 301 19.83 12.62 -2.56
CA ASP A 301 19.20 13.38 -1.46
C ASP A 301 19.86 13.09 -0.11
N PHE A 302 20.12 11.82 0.18
CA PHE A 302 20.79 11.43 1.42
C PHE A 302 22.20 12.01 1.50
N ALA A 303 22.97 11.94 0.41
CA ALA A 303 24.30 12.54 0.36
C ALA A 303 24.27 14.06 0.55
N ASN A 304 23.30 14.76 -0.05
CA ASN A 304 23.15 16.22 0.06
C ASN A 304 22.72 16.66 1.48
N ILE A 305 21.89 15.87 2.17
CA ILE A 305 21.56 16.11 3.58
C ILE A 305 22.80 15.98 4.47
N LEU A 306 23.62 14.93 4.25
CA LEU A 306 24.87 14.76 5.01
C LEU A 306 25.87 15.90 4.80
N LYS A 307 25.86 16.53 3.62
CA LYS A 307 26.68 17.72 3.32
C LYS A 307 26.08 19.03 3.84
N GLY A 308 24.84 19.01 4.35
CA GLY A 308 24.12 20.22 4.76
C GLY A 308 23.56 21.06 3.60
N GLU A 309 23.53 20.51 2.39
CA GLU A 309 23.07 21.19 1.16
C GLU A 309 21.55 21.11 0.97
N LYS A 310 20.88 20.18 1.66
CA LYS A 310 19.42 19.98 1.62
C LYS A 310 18.87 19.80 3.02
N GLN A 311 17.67 20.36 3.27
CA GLN A 311 16.97 20.13 4.53
C GLN A 311 16.38 18.72 4.59
N SER A 312 16.38 18.12 5.79
CA SER A 312 15.73 16.84 6.02
C SER A 312 14.21 16.97 5.97
N ARG A 313 13.53 15.93 5.47
CA ARG A 313 12.07 15.82 5.52
C ARG A 313 11.60 15.84 6.97
N GLN A 314 10.59 16.66 7.28
CA GLN A 314 9.96 16.66 8.59
C GLN A 314 9.06 15.44 8.75
N LEU A 315 9.30 14.66 9.81
CA LEU A 315 8.46 13.50 10.14
C LEU A 315 7.13 13.96 10.76
N PHE A 316 6.07 13.24 10.48
CA PHE A 316 4.72 13.50 11.04
C PHE A 316 4.12 14.87 10.67
N THR A 317 4.61 15.47 9.61
CA THR A 317 4.11 16.76 9.11
C THR A 317 3.64 16.57 7.66
N ALA A 318 2.45 17.05 7.34
CA ALA A 318 1.95 17.12 5.97
C ALA A 318 2.31 18.47 5.33
N SER A 319 2.25 18.56 4.01
CA SER A 319 2.60 19.75 3.23
C SER A 319 1.75 20.98 3.54
N ASN A 320 0.50 20.78 3.91
CA ASN A 320 -0.40 21.87 4.32
C ASN A 320 -0.10 22.42 5.74
N GLY A 321 1.00 21.97 6.39
CA GLY A 321 1.35 22.38 7.75
C GLY A 321 0.65 21.57 8.86
N PHE A 322 -0.20 20.58 8.52
CA PHE A 322 -0.79 19.70 9.54
C PHE A 322 0.31 18.89 10.21
N VAL A 323 0.37 18.96 11.54
CA VAL A 323 1.32 18.19 12.36
C VAL A 323 0.53 17.17 13.17
N ALA A 324 0.98 15.92 13.15
CA ALA A 324 0.36 14.85 13.93
C ALA A 324 0.37 15.19 15.44
N PRO A 325 -0.66 14.82 16.21
CA PRO A 325 -0.73 15.03 17.66
C PRO A 325 0.51 14.49 18.39
N LEU A 326 0.88 15.12 19.50
CA LEU A 326 2.10 14.75 20.23
C LEU A 326 2.13 13.27 20.63
N TRP A 327 1.01 12.72 21.06
CA TRP A 327 0.93 11.31 21.46
C TRP A 327 1.18 10.35 20.27
N GLU A 328 0.73 10.68 19.06
CA GLU A 328 1.03 9.91 17.85
C GLU A 328 2.51 9.94 17.50
N ARG A 329 3.13 11.12 17.59
CA ARG A 329 4.57 11.27 17.35
C ARG A 329 5.39 10.45 18.35
N ILE A 330 4.99 10.47 19.62
CA ILE A 330 5.64 9.67 20.68
C ILE A 330 5.44 8.17 20.40
N ASP A 331 4.24 7.72 20.12
CA ASP A 331 3.94 6.30 19.86
C ASP A 331 4.68 5.78 18.62
N GLY A 332 4.70 6.53 17.52
CA GLY A 332 5.43 6.18 16.30
C GLY A 332 6.95 6.06 16.52
N LEU A 333 7.55 7.01 17.25
CA LEU A 333 8.98 6.97 17.59
C LEU A 333 9.28 5.83 18.58
N LEU A 334 8.43 5.64 19.58
CA LEU A 334 8.59 4.58 20.59
C LEU A 334 8.46 3.20 19.94
N GLY A 335 7.46 2.98 19.07
CA GLY A 335 7.30 1.74 18.33
C GLY A 335 8.53 1.39 17.48
N THR A 336 9.04 2.38 16.74
CA THR A 336 10.28 2.24 15.96
C THR A 336 11.49 1.94 16.84
N GLY A 337 11.65 2.64 17.97
CA GLY A 337 12.71 2.42 18.94
C GLY A 337 12.65 1.02 19.59
N LEU A 338 11.45 0.55 19.93
CA LEU A 338 11.23 -0.79 20.49
C LEU A 338 11.58 -1.90 19.48
N ILE A 339 11.29 -1.72 18.17
CA ILE A 339 11.80 -2.62 17.13
C ILE A 339 13.33 -2.63 17.20
N GLY A 340 13.99 -1.46 17.11
CA GLY A 340 15.45 -1.35 17.12
C GLY A 340 16.11 -1.98 18.34
N LEU A 341 15.52 -1.85 19.52
CA LEU A 341 16.01 -2.48 20.77
C LEU A 341 15.78 -4.00 20.82
N SER A 342 14.71 -4.49 20.18
CA SER A 342 14.37 -5.91 20.19
C SER A 342 15.17 -6.72 19.16
N LEU A 343 15.60 -6.12 18.04
CA LEU A 343 16.34 -6.82 16.98
C LEU A 343 17.65 -7.46 17.45
N PRO A 344 18.54 -6.79 18.23
CA PRO A 344 19.77 -7.42 18.72
C PRO A 344 19.51 -8.68 19.56
N LEU A 345 18.48 -8.66 20.40
CA LEU A 345 18.08 -9.82 21.21
C LEU A 345 17.61 -10.97 20.30
N GLY A 346 16.81 -10.67 19.29
CA GLY A 346 16.36 -11.67 18.31
C GLY A 346 17.51 -12.23 17.48
N TRP A 347 18.49 -11.42 17.08
CA TRP A 347 19.70 -11.88 16.40
C TRP A 347 20.52 -12.83 17.27
N LEU A 348 20.72 -12.50 18.55
CA LEU A 348 21.43 -13.36 19.50
C LEU A 348 20.70 -14.71 19.68
N GLN A 349 19.37 -14.69 19.78
CA GLN A 349 18.56 -15.91 19.87
C GLN A 349 18.63 -16.75 18.58
N THR A 350 18.52 -16.10 17.42
CA THR A 350 18.67 -16.76 16.12
C THR A 350 20.05 -17.38 15.98
N TRP A 351 21.11 -16.64 16.34
CA TRP A 351 22.48 -17.14 16.29
C TRP A 351 22.73 -18.29 17.27
N HIS A 352 22.23 -18.19 18.49
CA HIS A 352 22.45 -19.23 19.51
C HIS A 352 21.69 -20.52 19.19
N ASN A 353 20.40 -20.41 18.84
CA ASN A 353 19.50 -21.55 18.73
C ASN A 353 19.33 -22.03 17.27
N HIS A 354 19.47 -21.16 16.29
CA HIS A 354 19.14 -21.42 14.87
C HIS A 354 20.29 -21.12 13.91
N ARG A 355 21.55 -21.02 14.37
CA ARG A 355 22.73 -20.75 13.52
C ARG A 355 22.93 -21.72 12.36
N ARG A 356 22.32 -22.90 12.43
CA ARG A 356 22.34 -23.89 11.35
C ARG A 356 21.13 -23.78 10.41
N ASN A 357 20.17 -22.92 10.70
CA ASN A 357 19.00 -22.70 9.88
C ASN A 357 19.30 -21.56 8.89
N ALA A 358 19.57 -21.93 7.64
CA ALA A 358 19.98 -20.99 6.60
C ALA A 358 18.90 -19.91 6.32
N PHE A 359 17.61 -20.25 6.37
CA PHE A 359 16.53 -19.30 6.17
C PHE A 359 16.42 -18.31 7.34
N ALA A 360 16.55 -18.78 8.57
CA ALA A 360 16.57 -17.91 9.74
C ALA A 360 17.73 -16.89 9.68
N LEU A 361 18.91 -17.33 9.21
CA LEU A 361 20.06 -16.44 8.99
C LEU A 361 19.79 -15.44 7.85
N THR A 362 19.12 -15.87 6.78
CA THR A 362 18.68 -14.97 5.68
C THR A 362 17.79 -13.87 6.20
N LEU A 363 16.74 -14.21 6.96
CA LEU A 363 15.83 -13.24 7.55
C LEU A 363 16.54 -12.31 8.54
N ALA A 364 17.43 -12.85 9.38
CA ALA A 364 18.23 -12.05 10.31
C ALA A 364 19.14 -11.05 9.57
N LEU A 365 19.77 -11.46 8.45
CA LEU A 365 20.56 -10.56 7.62
C LEU A 365 19.71 -9.44 7.03
N ILE A 366 18.52 -9.73 6.50
CA ILE A 366 17.61 -8.72 5.95
C ILE A 366 17.27 -7.65 6.99
N THR A 367 17.09 -8.02 8.27
CA THR A 367 16.80 -7.03 9.32
C THR A 367 17.94 -6.07 9.62
N THR A 368 19.17 -6.38 9.22
CA THR A 368 20.30 -5.44 9.39
C THR A 368 20.16 -4.18 8.53
N LEU A 369 19.28 -4.21 7.51
CA LEU A 369 18.94 -3.05 6.69
C LEU A 369 17.95 -2.09 7.38
N PHE A 370 17.38 -2.46 8.54
CA PHE A 370 16.40 -1.63 9.22
C PHE A 370 16.93 -0.22 9.58
N PRO A 371 18.13 -0.05 10.17
CA PRO A 371 18.66 1.28 10.42
C PRO A 371 18.84 2.12 9.14
N ALA A 372 19.28 1.50 8.05
CA ALA A 372 19.42 2.19 6.76
C ALA A 372 18.06 2.65 6.22
N SER A 373 17.02 1.82 6.33
CA SER A 373 15.66 2.19 5.93
C SER A 373 15.11 3.37 6.74
N LEU A 374 15.45 3.47 8.04
CA LEU A 374 15.06 4.62 8.86
C LEU A 374 15.76 5.90 8.41
N LEU A 375 17.05 5.83 8.07
CA LEU A 375 17.79 7.00 7.58
C LEU A 375 17.22 7.52 6.25
N LEU A 376 16.84 6.63 5.35
CA LEU A 376 16.21 6.98 4.07
C LEU A 376 14.88 7.76 4.26
N ARG A 377 14.15 7.52 5.34
CA ARG A 377 12.88 8.23 5.63
C ARG A 377 13.03 9.73 5.88
N PHE A 378 14.23 10.22 6.13
CA PHE A 378 14.52 11.65 6.28
C PHE A 378 14.72 12.37 4.94
N THR A 379 14.72 11.66 3.82
CA THR A 379 14.82 12.25 2.48
C THR A 379 13.50 12.12 1.73
N ALA A 380 13.20 13.01 0.79
CA ALA A 380 11.95 13.00 0.06
C ALA A 380 11.80 11.75 -0.83
N HIS A 381 12.78 11.42 -1.66
CA HIS A 381 12.77 10.23 -2.52
C HIS A 381 13.15 8.95 -1.77
N GLY A 382 14.05 9.03 -0.79
CA GLY A 382 14.43 7.87 0.01
C GLY A 382 13.29 7.35 0.89
N TRP A 383 12.35 8.23 1.31
CA TRP A 383 11.14 7.81 2.01
C TRP A 383 10.31 6.83 1.17
N GLU A 384 10.19 7.07 -0.12
CA GLU A 384 9.48 6.19 -1.04
C GLU A 384 10.16 4.81 -1.12
N ILE A 385 11.50 4.78 -1.29
CA ILE A 385 12.28 3.54 -1.29
C ILE A 385 12.09 2.78 0.03
N ALA A 386 12.22 3.46 1.17
CA ALA A 386 12.06 2.85 2.49
C ALA A 386 10.64 2.33 2.72
N SER A 387 9.62 2.99 2.18
CA SER A 387 8.24 2.56 2.24
C SER A 387 8.02 1.30 1.39
N ARG A 388 8.38 1.33 0.11
CA ARG A 388 8.20 0.21 -0.84
C ARG A 388 9.01 -1.04 -0.48
N THR A 389 10.13 -0.90 0.26
CA THR A 389 10.94 -2.04 0.70
C THR A 389 10.55 -2.56 2.10
N SER A 390 9.70 -1.84 2.82
CA SER A 390 9.37 -2.17 4.22
C SER A 390 8.70 -3.54 4.36
N GLU A 391 7.86 -3.96 3.43
CA GLU A 391 7.15 -5.24 3.42
C GLU A 391 8.12 -6.44 3.37
N PHE A 392 9.19 -6.34 2.59
CA PHE A 392 10.22 -7.39 2.51
C PHE A 392 11.11 -7.40 3.75
N LEU A 393 11.42 -6.22 4.26
CA LEU A 393 12.20 -6.04 5.48
C LEU A 393 11.45 -6.61 6.70
N PHE A 394 10.14 -6.41 6.75
CA PHE A 394 9.30 -6.91 7.83
C PHE A 394 9.13 -8.42 7.85
N LEU A 395 9.41 -9.16 6.78
CA LEU A 395 9.55 -10.62 6.84
C LEU A 395 10.61 -11.03 7.88
N GLY A 396 11.76 -10.36 7.82
CA GLY A 396 12.85 -10.58 8.80
C GLY A 396 12.53 -9.99 10.16
N ILE A 397 12.04 -8.75 10.24
CA ILE A 397 11.74 -8.05 11.49
C ILE A 397 10.71 -8.84 12.32
N ALA A 398 9.59 -9.25 11.72
CA ALA A 398 8.54 -9.99 12.41
C ALA A 398 9.05 -11.33 12.97
N PHE A 399 9.85 -12.05 12.18
CA PHE A 399 10.46 -13.30 12.61
C PHE A 399 11.45 -13.09 13.76
N THR A 400 12.31 -12.09 13.67
CA THR A 400 13.30 -11.74 14.70
C THR A 400 12.63 -11.25 15.99
N LEU A 401 11.58 -10.42 15.89
CA LEU A 401 10.78 -9.99 17.03
C LEU A 401 10.10 -11.17 17.75
N ALA A 402 9.66 -12.19 17.01
CA ALA A 402 9.05 -13.36 17.61
C ALA A 402 10.05 -14.16 18.46
N PHE A 403 11.33 -14.25 18.07
CA PHE A 403 12.38 -14.85 18.89
C PHE A 403 12.67 -14.03 20.15
N SER A 404 12.75 -12.71 20.02
CA SER A 404 12.91 -11.81 21.19
C SER A 404 11.74 -11.96 22.16
N THR A 405 10.51 -12.08 21.62
CA THR A 405 9.28 -12.30 22.40
C THR A 405 9.30 -13.65 23.13
N GLU A 406 9.67 -14.72 22.44
CA GLU A 406 9.79 -16.05 23.03
C GLU A 406 10.83 -16.07 24.16
N TRP A 407 11.98 -15.44 23.95
CA TRP A 407 12.98 -15.27 25.02
C TRP A 407 12.41 -14.51 26.21
N ALA A 408 11.72 -13.39 25.98
CA ALA A 408 11.13 -12.58 27.04
C ALA A 408 10.03 -13.33 27.82
N LEU A 409 9.30 -14.25 27.17
CA LEU A 409 8.33 -15.14 27.84
C LEU A 409 8.96 -16.12 28.84
N HIS A 410 10.27 -16.41 28.74
CA HIS A 410 10.99 -17.28 29.65
C HIS A 410 11.67 -16.54 30.78
N LEU A 411 11.64 -15.20 30.81
CA LEU A 411 12.21 -14.43 31.93
C LEU A 411 11.48 -14.72 33.25
N PRO A 412 12.20 -14.83 34.37
CA PRO A 412 11.64 -15.24 35.66
C PRO A 412 10.97 -14.07 36.41
N PHE A 413 10.06 -13.32 35.72
CA PHE A 413 9.36 -12.26 36.40
C PHE A 413 7.84 -12.25 36.11
N ARG A 414 7.05 -11.76 37.11
CA ARG A 414 5.59 -11.90 37.13
C ARG A 414 4.88 -11.16 36.00
N PHE A 415 5.34 -9.97 35.66
CA PHE A 415 4.67 -9.07 34.70
C PHE A 415 5.16 -9.21 33.26
N ARG A 416 5.94 -10.24 32.92
CA ARG A 416 6.49 -10.45 31.57
C ARG A 416 5.44 -10.41 30.44
N ARG A 417 4.32 -11.14 30.60
CA ARG A 417 3.25 -11.16 29.57
C ARG A 417 2.59 -9.80 29.35
N PRO A 418 2.11 -9.09 30.39
CA PRO A 418 1.59 -7.73 30.21
C PRO A 418 2.58 -6.79 29.53
N ILE A 419 3.85 -6.80 29.89
CA ILE A 419 4.88 -5.96 29.27
C ILE A 419 5.05 -6.32 27.79
N ILE A 420 5.13 -7.60 27.46
CA ILE A 420 5.21 -8.06 26.06
C ILE A 420 3.99 -7.57 25.27
N VAL A 421 2.77 -7.72 25.80
CA VAL A 421 1.55 -7.27 25.13
C VAL A 421 1.61 -5.76 24.87
N VAL A 422 1.97 -4.97 25.88
CA VAL A 422 2.08 -3.51 25.72
C VAL A 422 3.16 -3.16 24.69
N THR A 423 4.34 -3.77 24.77
CA THR A 423 5.44 -3.54 23.82
C THR A 423 5.03 -3.85 22.39
N LEU A 424 4.44 -5.02 22.12
CA LEU A 424 4.03 -5.42 20.79
C LEU A 424 2.84 -4.60 20.28
N THR A 425 1.96 -4.13 21.17
CA THR A 425 0.87 -3.22 20.82
C THR A 425 1.41 -1.85 20.41
N ILE A 426 2.35 -1.28 21.15
CA ILE A 426 3.02 0.00 20.79
C ILE A 426 3.75 -0.13 19.45
N ILE A 427 4.45 -1.26 19.21
CA ILE A 427 5.08 -1.51 17.91
C ILE A 427 4.03 -1.52 16.79
N PHE A 428 2.89 -2.15 16.98
CA PHE A 428 1.82 -2.22 15.99
C PHE A 428 1.14 -0.86 15.76
N THR A 429 0.74 -0.14 16.83
CA THR A 429 0.10 1.18 16.71
C THR A 429 1.04 2.23 16.16
N GLY A 430 2.29 2.22 16.62
CA GLY A 430 3.34 3.12 16.13
C GLY A 430 3.65 2.92 14.64
N ALA A 431 3.62 1.68 14.16
CA ALA A 431 3.78 1.38 12.74
C ALA A 431 2.60 1.87 11.90
N LEU A 432 1.37 1.72 12.37
CA LEU A 432 0.19 2.27 11.72
C LEU A 432 0.25 3.81 11.63
N ILE A 433 0.69 4.47 12.69
CA ILE A 433 0.87 5.93 12.72
C ILE A 433 1.95 6.37 11.72
N ALA A 434 3.07 5.64 11.68
CA ALA A 434 4.19 5.96 10.78
C ALA A 434 3.86 5.69 9.29
N GLY A 435 2.96 4.77 9.02
CA GLY A 435 2.59 4.36 7.66
C GLY A 435 1.49 5.21 7.02
N PHE A 436 0.55 5.72 7.81
CA PHE A 436 -0.63 6.39 7.26
C PHE A 436 -1.01 7.60 8.12
N PRO A 437 -1.09 8.81 7.54
CA PRO A 437 -1.32 10.04 8.30
C PRO A 437 -2.73 10.07 8.92
N GLY A 438 -2.88 10.80 10.04
CA GLY A 438 -4.13 10.84 10.82
C GLY A 438 -5.36 11.24 10.01
N TRP A 439 -5.20 12.20 9.10
CA TRP A 439 -6.26 12.67 8.23
C TRP A 439 -6.74 11.63 7.21
N ALA A 440 -5.93 10.62 6.90
CA ALA A 440 -6.24 9.59 5.91
C ALA A 440 -6.68 8.25 6.53
N ARG A 441 -6.57 8.04 7.86
CA ARG A 441 -6.92 6.76 8.52
C ARG A 441 -8.41 6.52 8.64
N ILE A 442 -9.20 7.57 8.72
CA ILE A 442 -10.67 7.51 8.72
C ILE A 442 -11.21 8.47 7.68
N SER A 443 -12.39 8.17 7.15
CA SER A 443 -13.11 9.08 6.26
C SER A 443 -13.45 10.41 6.94
N GLY A 444 -13.95 11.38 6.20
CA GLY A 444 -14.34 12.66 6.77
C GLY A 444 -14.75 13.67 5.71
N PRO A 445 -14.95 14.95 6.05
CA PRO A 445 -15.23 16.00 5.09
C PRO A 445 -14.16 16.11 4.00
N TYR A 446 -14.52 16.64 2.85
CA TYR A 446 -13.62 16.87 1.71
C TYR A 446 -12.35 17.63 2.13
N LEU A 447 -11.22 17.18 1.64
CA LEU A 447 -9.91 17.84 1.75
C LEU A 447 -9.27 17.91 0.36
N VAL A 448 -8.49 18.95 0.12
CA VAL A 448 -7.87 19.21 -1.18
C VAL A 448 -6.68 18.30 -1.41
N SER A 449 -6.66 17.61 -2.54
CA SER A 449 -5.60 16.65 -2.92
C SER A 449 -5.20 15.73 -1.75
N ALA A 450 -6.19 15.03 -1.18
CA ALA A 450 -6.07 14.20 0.01
C ALA A 450 -6.49 12.74 -0.27
N ASP A 451 -6.23 12.24 -1.46
CA ASP A 451 -6.59 10.89 -1.90
C ASP A 451 -8.02 10.50 -1.46
N SER A 452 -8.17 9.59 -0.51
CA SER A 452 -9.48 9.11 -0.05
C SER A 452 -10.44 10.20 0.45
N ARG A 453 -9.92 11.32 0.95
CA ARG A 453 -10.74 12.45 1.45
C ARG A 453 -11.17 13.43 0.34
N SER A 454 -10.62 13.26 -0.87
CA SER A 454 -10.99 14.04 -2.06
C SER A 454 -11.94 13.29 -2.99
N ILE A 455 -12.14 11.98 -2.78
CA ILE A 455 -13.03 11.16 -3.60
C ILE A 455 -14.43 11.19 -2.97
N GLU A 456 -15.35 11.89 -3.62
CA GLU A 456 -16.69 12.09 -3.10
C GLU A 456 -17.75 12.07 -4.23
N ALA A 457 -19.04 12.10 -3.85
CA ALA A 457 -20.16 11.85 -4.75
C ALA A 457 -20.24 12.86 -5.92
N GLN A 458 -19.93 14.14 -5.69
CA GLN A 458 -19.98 15.18 -6.73
C GLN A 458 -18.94 14.91 -7.81
N GLY A 459 -17.66 14.73 -7.43
CA GLY A 459 -16.60 14.46 -8.41
C GLY A 459 -16.84 13.18 -9.21
N ILE A 460 -17.37 12.13 -8.57
CA ILE A 460 -17.78 10.88 -9.24
C ILE A 460 -18.91 11.14 -10.24
N SER A 461 -19.95 11.88 -9.82
CA SER A 461 -21.09 12.21 -10.70
C SER A 461 -20.66 13.03 -11.91
N ASP A 462 -19.76 13.98 -11.70
CA ASP A 462 -19.24 14.84 -12.76
C ASP A 462 -18.38 14.04 -13.77
N ALA A 463 -17.58 13.11 -13.28
CA ALA A 463 -16.85 12.19 -14.14
C ALA A 463 -17.79 11.26 -14.94
N LEU A 464 -18.83 10.72 -14.31
CA LEU A 464 -19.87 9.93 -15.01
C LEU A 464 -20.60 10.76 -16.06
N TRP A 465 -20.85 12.06 -15.80
CA TRP A 465 -21.42 12.96 -16.77
C TRP A 465 -20.53 13.07 -18.03
N THR A 466 -19.20 13.16 -17.86
CA THR A 466 -18.29 13.20 -19.01
C THR A 466 -18.41 11.96 -19.89
N LYS A 467 -18.55 10.77 -19.29
CA LYS A 467 -18.76 9.52 -20.04
C LYS A 467 -20.07 9.55 -20.82
N ALA A 468 -21.14 10.01 -20.18
CA ALA A 468 -22.49 9.97 -20.75
C ALA A 468 -22.69 10.98 -21.88
N TRP A 469 -22.11 12.17 -21.78
CA TRP A 469 -22.40 13.29 -22.67
C TRP A 469 -21.26 13.66 -23.61
N LEU A 470 -19.99 13.41 -23.23
CA LEU A 470 -18.85 13.70 -24.08
C LEU A 470 -18.38 12.47 -24.86
N MET A 471 -18.91 11.29 -24.54
CA MET A 471 -18.41 9.99 -24.98
C MET A 471 -17.00 9.67 -24.42
N PRO A 472 -16.55 8.41 -24.38
CA PRO A 472 -15.22 8.04 -23.90
C PRO A 472 -14.05 8.55 -24.78
N HIS A 473 -12.85 8.51 -24.23
CA HIS A 473 -11.56 8.74 -24.88
C HIS A 473 -11.26 10.17 -25.34
N ASN A 474 -11.94 11.18 -24.79
CA ASN A 474 -11.54 12.58 -25.02
C ASN A 474 -10.30 12.95 -24.20
N ARG A 475 -9.51 13.88 -24.75
CA ARG A 475 -8.35 14.46 -24.07
C ARG A 475 -8.84 15.49 -23.05
N ILE A 476 -8.57 15.25 -21.76
CA ILE A 476 -9.05 16.10 -20.67
C ILE A 476 -7.87 16.67 -19.86
N ALA A 477 -7.88 18.00 -19.68
CA ALA A 477 -7.05 18.71 -18.73
C ALA A 477 -7.77 18.78 -17.38
N ALA A 478 -7.13 18.37 -16.30
CA ALA A 478 -7.71 18.36 -14.95
C ALA A 478 -6.62 18.37 -13.87
N ASP A 479 -6.99 18.77 -12.64
CA ASP A 479 -6.18 18.57 -11.45
C ASP A 479 -6.01 17.10 -11.10
N ARG A 480 -5.16 16.80 -10.12
CA ARG A 480 -4.78 15.45 -9.72
C ARG A 480 -6.00 14.53 -9.44
N ILE A 481 -7.02 15.03 -8.76
CA ILE A 481 -8.18 14.23 -8.36
C ILE A 481 -9.17 14.07 -9.52
N ASN A 482 -9.54 15.16 -10.18
CA ASN A 482 -10.45 15.09 -11.32
C ASN A 482 -9.84 14.28 -12.48
N ARG A 483 -8.51 14.24 -12.59
CA ARG A 483 -7.78 13.42 -13.55
C ARG A 483 -8.03 11.93 -13.35
N ILE A 484 -7.93 11.41 -12.12
CA ILE A 484 -8.19 9.98 -11.84
C ILE A 484 -9.68 9.62 -11.93
N LEU A 485 -10.58 10.54 -11.55
CA LEU A 485 -12.02 10.32 -11.68
C LEU A 485 -12.47 10.28 -13.15
N THR A 486 -11.99 11.22 -13.97
CA THR A 486 -12.30 11.24 -15.40
C THR A 486 -11.64 10.05 -16.13
N LEU A 487 -10.46 9.61 -15.72
CA LEU A 487 -9.79 8.41 -16.25
C LEU A 487 -10.65 7.14 -16.08
N THR A 488 -11.26 6.95 -14.90
CA THR A 488 -11.95 5.72 -14.53
C THR A 488 -13.45 5.79 -14.75
N TYR A 489 -14.17 6.62 -13.98
CA TYR A 489 -15.62 6.77 -14.14
C TYR A 489 -15.99 7.42 -15.46
N GLY A 490 -15.17 8.38 -15.89
CA GLY A 490 -15.36 9.10 -17.16
C GLY A 490 -14.90 8.33 -18.40
N GLU A 491 -14.05 7.32 -18.26
CA GLU A 491 -13.37 6.62 -19.36
C GLU A 491 -12.65 7.56 -20.33
N GLN A 492 -12.16 8.69 -19.82
CA GLN A 492 -11.49 9.72 -20.60
C GLN A 492 -9.97 9.46 -20.69
N GLN A 493 -9.27 10.30 -21.45
CA GLN A 493 -7.82 10.29 -21.61
C GLN A 493 -7.23 11.56 -20.97
N PRO A 494 -6.90 11.56 -19.68
CA PRO A 494 -6.31 12.71 -19.04
C PRO A 494 -4.92 13.02 -19.60
N ILE A 495 -4.59 14.29 -19.58
CA ILE A 495 -3.27 14.79 -19.95
C ILE A 495 -2.32 14.57 -18.79
N THR A 496 -1.13 14.03 -19.07
CA THR A 496 -0.11 13.72 -18.06
C THR A 496 1.28 14.07 -18.59
N VAL A 497 2.17 14.51 -17.71
CA VAL A 497 3.57 14.75 -18.08
C VAL A 497 4.22 13.47 -18.60
N LEU A 498 3.87 12.33 -18.00
CA LEU A 498 4.41 11.03 -18.36
C LEU A 498 4.19 10.66 -19.85
N ASN A 499 3.02 10.98 -20.41
CA ASN A 499 2.70 10.65 -21.81
C ASN A 499 2.91 11.83 -22.76
N ASP A 500 2.72 13.04 -22.28
CA ASP A 500 2.64 14.23 -23.14
C ASP A 500 3.91 15.08 -23.07
N MET A 501 4.79 14.80 -22.10
CA MET A 501 6.06 15.50 -21.86
C MET A 501 5.92 17.02 -21.63
N LEU A 502 4.70 17.46 -21.30
CA LEU A 502 4.34 18.86 -21.06
C LEU A 502 3.41 18.95 -19.86
N GLU A 503 3.58 19.99 -19.04
CA GLU A 503 2.82 20.21 -17.82
C GLU A 503 1.56 21.05 -18.10
N ILE A 504 0.38 20.46 -17.88
CA ILE A 504 -0.90 21.17 -18.01
C ILE A 504 -1.15 22.15 -16.84
N GLY A 505 -0.50 21.95 -15.70
CA GLY A 505 -0.56 22.85 -14.56
C GLY A 505 -0.20 24.29 -14.89
N ASP A 506 0.67 24.51 -15.88
CA ASP A 506 1.04 25.84 -16.36
C ASP A 506 -0.17 26.66 -16.82
N VAL A 507 -1.16 25.99 -17.48
CA VAL A 507 -2.41 26.64 -17.88
C VAL A 507 -3.22 27.08 -16.66
N TYR A 508 -3.24 26.29 -15.59
CA TYR A 508 -3.97 26.63 -14.37
C TYR A 508 -3.24 27.70 -13.55
N ASN A 509 -1.93 27.67 -13.50
CA ASN A 509 -1.09 28.62 -12.74
C ASN A 509 -0.98 30.00 -13.39
N ALA A 510 -1.18 30.10 -14.69
CA ALA A 510 -1.19 31.39 -15.42
C ALA A 510 -2.32 32.29 -14.89
N ARG A 511 -2.05 33.60 -14.71
CA ARG A 511 -3.06 34.55 -14.21
C ARG A 511 -4.17 34.83 -15.19
N VAL A 512 -3.87 34.80 -16.49
CA VAL A 512 -4.81 34.98 -17.61
C VAL A 512 -4.46 34.00 -18.71
N ILE A 513 -5.44 33.65 -19.54
CA ILE A 513 -5.23 32.80 -20.70
C ILE A 513 -4.75 33.69 -21.86
N THR A 514 -3.48 33.56 -22.19
CA THR A 514 -2.85 34.24 -23.34
C THR A 514 -2.65 33.27 -24.50
N GLN A 515 -2.03 33.76 -25.60
CA GLN A 515 -1.69 32.89 -26.72
C GLN A 515 -0.72 31.76 -26.33
N THR A 516 0.09 31.92 -25.28
CA THR A 516 1.00 30.90 -24.78
C THR A 516 0.22 29.71 -24.24
N GLU A 517 -0.76 29.95 -23.35
CA GLU A 517 -1.60 28.89 -22.77
C GLU A 517 -2.48 28.23 -23.84
N LEU A 518 -3.02 29.02 -24.81
CA LEU A 518 -3.77 28.48 -25.93
C LEU A 518 -2.91 27.55 -26.79
N ASN A 519 -1.67 27.95 -27.10
CA ASN A 519 -0.74 27.12 -27.87
C ASN A 519 -0.38 25.83 -27.11
N LEU A 520 -0.17 25.90 -25.79
CA LEU A 520 0.08 24.73 -24.94
C LEU A 520 -1.12 23.76 -24.98
N MET A 521 -2.34 24.28 -24.86
CA MET A 521 -3.56 23.45 -24.97
C MET A 521 -3.71 22.82 -26.35
N ASP A 522 -3.35 23.53 -27.43
CA ASP A 522 -3.34 23.00 -28.80
C ASP A 522 -2.28 21.87 -28.94
N GLN A 523 -1.07 22.07 -28.44
CA GLN A 523 0.01 21.06 -28.43
C GLN A 523 -0.40 19.79 -27.69
N LEU A 524 -1.02 19.95 -26.52
CA LEU A 524 -1.55 18.86 -25.70
C LEU A 524 -2.84 18.26 -26.27
N ARG A 525 -3.38 18.83 -27.34
CA ARG A 525 -4.65 18.43 -27.98
C ARG A 525 -5.80 18.38 -26.98
N VAL A 526 -5.87 19.36 -26.09
CA VAL A 526 -6.95 19.48 -25.10
C VAL A 526 -8.29 19.48 -25.82
N GLY A 527 -9.21 18.62 -25.42
CA GLY A 527 -10.61 18.67 -25.87
C GLY A 527 -11.47 19.39 -24.84
N TYR A 528 -11.23 19.07 -23.58
CA TYR A 528 -11.99 19.61 -22.45
C TYR A 528 -11.07 19.95 -21.29
N LEU A 529 -11.47 20.95 -20.49
CA LEU A 529 -10.77 21.40 -19.30
C LEU A 529 -11.73 21.33 -18.09
N VAL A 530 -11.31 20.72 -17.01
CA VAL A 530 -12.04 20.64 -15.74
C VAL A 530 -11.47 21.68 -14.77
N ALA A 531 -12.30 22.56 -14.26
CA ALA A 531 -11.95 23.60 -13.30
C ALA A 531 -12.69 23.37 -11.98
N ASP A 532 -11.95 23.06 -10.93
CA ASP A 532 -12.49 22.77 -9.61
C ASP A 532 -12.20 23.94 -8.64
N LYS A 533 -13.23 24.64 -8.21
CA LYS A 533 -13.13 25.79 -7.29
C LYS A 533 -12.61 25.39 -5.92
N ARG A 534 -12.75 24.13 -5.54
CA ARG A 534 -12.32 23.60 -4.24
C ARG A 534 -10.81 23.57 -4.08
N LEU A 535 -10.03 23.66 -5.17
CA LEU A 535 -8.57 23.81 -5.10
C LEU A 535 -8.15 25.05 -4.30
N SER A 536 -9.03 26.04 -4.18
CA SER A 536 -8.80 27.27 -3.42
C SER A 536 -9.09 27.15 -1.92
N LEU A 537 -9.63 26.02 -1.44
CA LEU A 537 -10.02 25.85 -0.03
C LEU A 537 -8.81 25.69 0.90
N SER A 538 -7.78 25.01 0.47
CA SER A 538 -6.58 24.77 1.29
C SER A 538 -5.39 24.35 0.41
N LEU A 539 -4.21 24.27 1.02
CA LEU A 539 -3.04 23.63 0.43
C LEU A 539 -3.30 22.12 0.20
N PRO A 540 -2.69 21.52 -0.83
CA PRO A 540 -2.84 20.10 -1.14
C PRO A 540 -2.17 19.25 -0.04
N LEU A 541 -2.83 18.20 0.45
CA LEU A 541 -2.28 17.35 1.49
C LEU A 541 -1.18 16.39 0.99
N VAL A 542 -1.19 16.07 -0.30
CA VAL A 542 -0.15 15.25 -0.95
C VAL A 542 0.84 16.08 -1.78
N ASN A 543 1.10 17.30 -1.41
CA ASN A 543 2.06 18.28 -1.96
C ASN A 543 1.69 18.91 -3.31
N VAL A 544 0.80 18.33 -4.10
CA VAL A 544 0.58 18.77 -5.48
C VAL A 544 -0.90 18.93 -5.80
N TYR A 545 -1.24 19.97 -6.59
CA TYR A 545 -2.53 20.10 -7.27
C TYR A 545 -2.51 19.43 -8.64
N PHE A 546 -1.37 19.49 -9.34
CA PHE A 546 -1.10 18.91 -10.66
C PHE A 546 0.09 17.93 -10.57
N GLU A 547 0.66 17.51 -11.71
CA GLU A 547 1.66 16.42 -11.71
C GLU A 547 3.06 16.89 -11.29
N ASP A 548 3.62 17.87 -11.95
CA ASP A 548 4.94 18.46 -11.69
C ASP A 548 4.83 19.85 -11.03
N ASP A 549 3.77 20.03 -10.29
CA ASP A 549 3.46 21.26 -9.58
C ASP A 549 4.43 21.44 -8.41
N GLY A 550 5.12 22.57 -8.35
CA GLY A 550 6.09 22.87 -7.30
C GLY A 550 5.45 23.04 -5.93
N ASP A 551 6.26 23.29 -4.91
CA ASP A 551 5.79 23.56 -3.55
C ASP A 551 4.92 24.82 -3.51
N HIS A 552 3.69 24.69 -3.03
CA HIS A 552 2.75 25.79 -2.82
C HIS A 552 2.86 26.31 -1.38
N LEU A 553 2.98 27.63 -1.23
CA LEU A 553 3.00 28.31 0.07
C LEU A 553 1.62 28.86 0.48
N THR A 554 0.72 28.99 -0.47
CA THR A 554 -0.65 29.50 -0.27
C THR A 554 -1.63 28.63 -1.07
N PRO A 555 -2.89 28.53 -0.65
CA PRO A 555 -3.92 27.90 -1.45
C PRO A 555 -4.02 28.48 -2.86
N PHE A 556 -4.55 27.71 -3.79
CA PHE A 556 -4.77 28.13 -5.17
C PHE A 556 -5.71 29.34 -5.20
N ALA A 557 -5.27 30.45 -5.83
CA ALA A 557 -6.07 31.67 -5.80
C ALA A 557 -7.38 31.49 -6.61
N PRO A 558 -8.55 31.90 -6.05
CA PRO A 558 -9.85 31.69 -6.74
C PRO A 558 -9.90 32.31 -8.16
N GLU A 559 -9.17 33.41 -8.38
CA GLU A 559 -9.08 34.10 -9.67
C GLU A 559 -8.43 33.22 -10.75
N LEU A 560 -7.53 32.29 -10.34
CA LEU A 560 -6.87 31.37 -11.25
C LEU A 560 -7.85 30.30 -11.80
N ILE A 561 -8.91 30.02 -11.09
CA ILE A 561 -9.98 29.14 -11.56
C ILE A 561 -11.05 29.95 -12.31
N ALA A 562 -11.41 31.11 -11.79
CA ALA A 562 -12.43 31.99 -12.38
C ALA A 562 -12.03 32.51 -13.78
N LYS A 563 -10.72 32.58 -14.09
CA LYS A 563 -10.23 33.06 -15.40
C LYS A 563 -10.73 32.25 -16.58
N PHE A 564 -11.12 31.01 -16.41
CA PHE A 564 -11.65 30.17 -17.49
C PHE A 564 -13.02 30.63 -17.97
N GLU A 565 -13.77 31.31 -17.10
CA GLU A 565 -15.03 31.95 -17.48
C GLU A 565 -14.77 33.12 -18.44
N GLY A 566 -15.25 32.99 -19.66
CA GLY A 566 -15.02 34.01 -20.68
C GLY A 566 -13.62 34.02 -21.32
N ALA A 567 -12.76 33.03 -21.02
CA ALA A 567 -11.47 32.90 -21.69
C ALA A 567 -11.63 32.56 -23.18
N PRO A 568 -10.74 33.06 -24.05
CA PRO A 568 -10.83 32.78 -25.49
C PRO A 568 -10.84 31.27 -25.77
N ARG A 569 -11.73 30.82 -26.66
CA ARG A 569 -11.84 29.43 -27.11
C ARG A 569 -12.26 28.43 -26.01
N LEU A 570 -12.66 28.88 -24.83
CA LEU A 570 -13.20 28.06 -23.77
C LEU A 570 -14.70 28.35 -23.58
N GLU A 571 -15.53 27.35 -23.81
CA GLU A 571 -16.98 27.45 -23.67
C GLU A 571 -17.41 26.52 -22.51
N ARG A 572 -18.06 27.07 -21.48
CA ARG A 572 -18.56 26.27 -20.37
C ARG A 572 -19.75 25.43 -20.83
N ILE A 573 -19.60 24.11 -20.73
CA ILE A 573 -20.60 23.13 -21.15
C ILE A 573 -21.26 22.40 -19.98
N PHE A 574 -20.66 22.48 -18.79
CA PHE A 574 -21.17 21.85 -17.58
C PHE A 574 -20.76 22.65 -16.34
N ASP A 575 -21.63 22.67 -15.33
CA ASP A 575 -21.39 23.30 -14.03
C ASP A 575 -22.20 22.57 -12.96
N SER A 576 -21.54 21.98 -11.96
CA SER A 576 -22.15 21.34 -10.79
C SER A 576 -22.07 22.20 -9.51
N GLY A 577 -21.64 23.47 -9.65
CA GLY A 577 -21.40 24.41 -8.55
C GLY A 577 -19.91 24.56 -8.24
N ASP A 578 -19.24 23.54 -7.75
CA ASP A 578 -17.79 23.56 -7.47
C ASP A 578 -16.95 23.21 -8.70
N ILE A 579 -17.44 22.32 -9.56
CA ILE A 579 -16.72 21.82 -10.73
C ILE A 579 -17.41 22.34 -12.01
N SER A 580 -16.61 22.94 -12.88
CA SER A 580 -17.03 23.37 -14.22
C SER A 580 -16.21 22.67 -15.28
N ILE A 581 -16.85 22.31 -16.40
CA ILE A 581 -16.17 21.72 -17.55
C ILE A 581 -16.31 22.65 -18.74
N TYR A 582 -15.18 22.94 -19.38
CA TYR A 582 -15.09 23.81 -20.54
C TYR A 582 -14.69 23.00 -21.77
N TRP A 583 -15.37 23.23 -22.87
CA TRP A 583 -14.97 22.75 -24.18
C TRP A 583 -13.92 23.69 -24.77
N PHE A 584 -12.78 23.16 -25.18
CA PHE A 584 -11.74 23.92 -25.87
C PHE A 584 -11.96 23.82 -27.38
N THR A 585 -12.36 24.92 -27.99
CA THR A 585 -12.65 24.99 -29.42
C THR A 585 -11.36 25.03 -30.24
N LYS A 586 -11.28 24.21 -31.29
CA LYS A 586 -10.13 24.21 -32.19
C LYS A 586 -10.05 25.55 -32.93
N ARG A 587 -8.84 25.98 -33.26
CA ARG A 587 -8.63 27.11 -34.14
C ARG A 587 -9.24 26.77 -35.50
N LEU A 588 -10.18 27.58 -35.97
CA LEU A 588 -10.62 27.52 -37.36
C LEU A 588 -9.49 28.19 -38.17
N ASP A 589 -8.65 27.38 -38.81
CA ASP A 589 -7.73 27.91 -39.83
C ASP A 589 -8.58 28.28 -41.04
N PHE A 590 -8.90 29.57 -41.13
CA PHE A 590 -9.48 30.17 -42.33
C PHE A 590 -8.38 30.48 -43.34
#